data_44688e1859e96200899a67bc64740e69
#
_entry.id   44688e1859e96200899a67bc64740e69
#
_cell.length_a   1.000
_cell.length_b   1.000
_cell.length_c   1.000
_cell.angle_alpha   90.00
_cell.angle_beta   90.00
_cell.angle_gamma   90.00
#
_symmetry.space_group_name_H-M   'P 1'
#
loop_
_entity.id
_entity.type
_entity.pdbx_description
1 polymer ?
#
loop_
_entity_poly.entity_id
_entity_poly.type
_entity_poly.pdbx_seq_one_letter_code
_entity_poly.pdbx_strand_id
1 'polypeptide(L)'
;GEEAVAGIESSVMQVTRSGGVATRSGIADFDAVLGSIGVKALQRLFPVDERNEERTRAAGLHRWYVVEFDAAADLDKAALDMARIAEVSKVEFNQQLMHVHEGRAIPLAETGAAPQTRAAVGFNDPHLGRQWHYINTGDKSIYSKIKAGADVNCDEAWKLCTGDPRVIVAVVDNCVQWDHPDLAANMWTNTA
;
A
#
# COMPACT_ATOMS: atom_id res chain seq x y z
N GLY A 1 -22.30 -8.83 -11.70
CA GLY A 1 -22.88 -7.65 -12.34
C GLY A 1 -23.45 -6.68 -11.33
N GLU A 2 -23.96 -5.53 -11.76
CA GLU A 2 -24.49 -4.47 -10.87
C GLU A 2 -25.66 -4.96 -10.00
N GLU A 3 -26.49 -5.85 -10.52
CA GLU A 3 -27.60 -6.45 -9.77
C GLU A 3 -27.10 -7.28 -8.57
N ALA A 4 -26.02 -8.04 -8.75
CA ALA A 4 -25.37 -8.79 -7.68
C ALA A 4 -24.79 -7.85 -6.61
N VAL A 5 -24.16 -6.75 -7.02
CA VAL A 5 -23.64 -5.72 -6.11
C VAL A 5 -24.78 -5.11 -5.30
N ALA A 6 -25.88 -4.74 -5.92
CA ALA A 6 -27.06 -4.18 -5.24
C ALA A 6 -27.65 -5.16 -4.22
N GLY A 7 -27.70 -6.46 -4.56
CA GLY A 7 -28.12 -7.52 -3.63
C GLY A 7 -27.22 -7.61 -2.41
N ILE A 8 -25.89 -7.63 -2.61
CA ILE A 8 -24.91 -7.69 -1.53
C ILE A 8 -24.93 -6.41 -0.68
N GLU A 9 -24.97 -5.23 -1.28
CA GLU A 9 -25.04 -3.96 -0.57
C GLU A 9 -26.30 -3.86 0.32
N SER A 10 -27.43 -4.34 -0.18
CA SER A 10 -28.65 -4.36 0.63
C SER A 10 -28.57 -5.34 1.81
N SER A 11 -27.89 -6.47 1.65
CA SER A 11 -27.70 -7.46 2.72
C SER A 11 -26.73 -6.97 3.79
N VAL A 12 -25.64 -6.33 3.39
CA VAL A 12 -24.66 -5.70 4.31
C VAL A 12 -25.33 -4.62 5.15
N MET A 13 -26.23 -3.81 4.57
CA MET A 13 -26.98 -2.82 5.33
C MET A 13 -27.92 -3.43 6.38
N GLN A 14 -28.48 -4.60 6.13
CA GLN A 14 -29.31 -5.33 7.10
C GLN A 14 -28.48 -5.89 8.26
N VAL A 15 -27.30 -6.41 8.00
CA VAL A 15 -26.36 -6.92 9.02
C VAL A 15 -25.98 -5.81 10.02
N THR A 16 -25.69 -4.61 9.56
CA THR A 16 -25.30 -3.49 10.42
C THR A 16 -26.41 -2.99 11.32
N ARG A 17 -27.69 -3.17 10.94
CA ARG A 17 -28.85 -2.70 11.73
C ARG A 17 -29.35 -3.71 12.76
N SER A 18 -29.18 -5.00 12.55
CA SER A 18 -29.78 -6.06 13.38
C SER A 18 -28.79 -6.75 14.30
N GLY A 19 -27.49 -6.51 14.17
CA GLY A 19 -26.44 -7.17 14.96
C GLY A 19 -26.31 -8.68 14.67
N GLY A 20 -27.07 -9.21 13.72
CA GLY A 20 -27.02 -10.60 13.29
C GLY A 20 -26.44 -10.71 11.87
N VAL A 21 -25.73 -11.79 11.57
CA VAL A 21 -25.19 -12.06 10.23
C VAL A 21 -26.33 -12.47 9.31
N ALA A 22 -26.89 -11.53 8.55
CA ALA A 22 -27.86 -11.85 7.52
C ALA A 22 -27.14 -12.24 6.22
N THR A 23 -27.15 -13.53 5.91
CA THR A 23 -26.57 -14.10 4.69
C THR A 23 -27.61 -14.14 3.56
N ARG A 24 -28.20 -13.00 3.23
CA ARG A 24 -29.22 -12.90 2.17
C ARG A 24 -28.85 -11.83 1.16
N SER A 25 -27.90 -12.18 0.30
CA SER A 25 -27.50 -11.32 -0.82
C SER A 25 -28.48 -11.35 -2.01
N GLY A 26 -29.42 -12.32 -2.01
CA GLY A 26 -30.26 -12.65 -3.16
C GLY A 26 -29.60 -13.56 -4.17
N ILE A 27 -28.35 -13.98 -3.93
CA ILE A 27 -27.61 -14.97 -4.72
C ILE A 27 -27.53 -16.26 -3.90
N ALA A 28 -28.36 -17.23 -4.23
CA ALA A 28 -28.56 -18.43 -3.41
C ALA A 28 -27.26 -19.20 -3.15
N ASP A 29 -26.43 -19.37 -4.17
CA ASP A 29 -25.16 -20.11 -4.06
C ASP A 29 -24.15 -19.34 -3.19
N PHE A 30 -24.11 -18.01 -3.30
CA PHE A 30 -23.26 -17.15 -2.49
C PHE A 30 -23.67 -17.22 -1.00
N ASP A 31 -24.97 -17.10 -0.74
CA ASP A 31 -25.52 -17.21 0.62
C ASP A 31 -25.27 -18.58 1.24
N ALA A 32 -25.35 -19.66 0.46
CA ALA A 32 -25.06 -21.01 0.90
C ALA A 32 -23.59 -21.19 1.29
N VAL A 33 -22.66 -20.67 0.49
CA VAL A 33 -21.21 -20.70 0.82
C VAL A 33 -20.93 -19.88 2.06
N LEU A 34 -21.45 -18.65 2.17
CA LEU A 34 -21.28 -17.80 3.37
C LEU A 34 -21.79 -18.51 4.62
N GLY A 35 -22.94 -19.19 4.54
CA GLY A 35 -23.48 -19.98 5.65
C GLY A 35 -22.60 -21.16 6.03
N SER A 36 -22.00 -21.85 5.05
CA SER A 36 -21.16 -23.03 5.29
C SER A 36 -19.82 -22.71 5.96
N ILE A 37 -19.29 -21.52 5.76
CA ILE A 37 -18.00 -21.09 6.33
C ILE A 37 -18.16 -20.30 7.63
N GLY A 38 -19.37 -20.09 8.12
CA GLY A 38 -19.62 -19.32 9.35
C GLY A 38 -19.19 -17.87 9.18
N VAL A 39 -19.74 -17.18 8.18
CA VAL A 39 -19.42 -15.78 7.91
C VAL A 39 -19.66 -14.90 9.13
N LYS A 40 -18.70 -14.03 9.44
CA LYS A 40 -18.74 -13.06 10.55
C LYS A 40 -19.00 -11.64 10.05
N ALA A 41 -18.38 -11.30 8.93
CA ALA A 41 -18.56 -10.00 8.30
C ALA A 41 -18.41 -10.11 6.79
N LEU A 42 -19.14 -9.27 6.09
CA LEU A 42 -19.06 -9.04 4.65
C LEU A 42 -19.10 -7.53 4.42
N GLN A 43 -18.05 -6.95 3.91
CA GLN A 43 -17.96 -5.51 3.73
C GLN A 43 -17.19 -5.17 2.46
N ARG A 44 -17.45 -3.98 1.91
CA ARG A 44 -16.66 -3.49 0.78
C ARG A 44 -15.20 -3.30 1.19
N LEU A 45 -14.28 -3.77 0.35
CA LEU A 45 -12.85 -3.52 0.50
C LEU A 45 -12.53 -2.01 0.41
N PHE A 46 -13.22 -1.32 -0.51
CA PHE A 46 -13.16 0.14 -0.66
C PHE A 46 -14.46 0.74 -0.11
N PRO A 47 -14.43 1.34 1.08
CA PRO A 47 -15.60 1.93 1.71
C PRO A 47 -16.27 2.99 0.84
N VAL A 48 -17.56 3.20 1.03
CA VAL A 48 -18.29 4.26 0.35
C VAL A 48 -17.77 5.61 0.83
N ASP A 49 -17.31 6.41 -0.12
CA ASP A 49 -16.94 7.81 0.08
C ASP A 49 -17.72 8.66 -0.93
N GLU A 50 -18.66 9.46 -0.43
CA GLU A 50 -19.55 10.26 -1.28
C GLU A 50 -18.79 11.15 -2.27
N ARG A 51 -17.60 11.63 -1.91
CA ARG A 51 -16.77 12.48 -2.77
C ARG A 51 -16.15 11.73 -3.95
N ASN A 52 -15.91 10.43 -3.78
CA ASN A 52 -15.16 9.62 -4.73
C ASN A 52 -15.98 8.43 -5.27
N GLU A 53 -17.22 8.23 -4.83
CA GLU A 53 -18.01 7.04 -5.16
C GLU A 53 -18.21 6.86 -6.67
N GLU A 54 -18.41 7.94 -7.42
CA GLU A 54 -18.54 7.88 -8.89
C GLU A 54 -17.25 7.31 -9.52
N ARG A 55 -16.08 7.79 -9.09
CA ARG A 55 -14.78 7.31 -9.58
C ARG A 55 -14.53 5.87 -9.15
N THR A 56 -14.88 5.53 -7.91
CA THR A 56 -14.78 4.16 -7.36
C THR A 56 -15.62 3.19 -8.18
N ARG A 57 -16.84 3.58 -8.56
CA ARG A 57 -17.72 2.79 -9.42
C ARG A 57 -17.21 2.70 -10.85
N ALA A 58 -16.78 3.79 -11.44
CA ALA A 58 -16.18 3.81 -12.78
C ALA A 58 -14.94 2.89 -12.89
N ALA A 59 -14.14 2.81 -11.84
CA ALA A 59 -12.99 1.91 -11.74
C ALA A 59 -13.36 0.46 -11.39
N GLY A 60 -14.62 0.16 -11.08
CA GLY A 60 -15.07 -1.17 -10.65
C GLY A 60 -14.66 -1.59 -9.25
N LEU A 61 -14.08 -0.67 -8.46
CA LEU A 61 -13.58 -0.97 -7.10
C LEU A 61 -14.71 -1.28 -6.11
N HIS A 62 -15.90 -0.77 -6.33
CA HIS A 62 -17.11 -1.05 -5.53
C HIS A 62 -17.52 -2.54 -5.56
N ARG A 63 -16.96 -3.34 -6.45
CA ARG A 63 -17.25 -4.78 -6.60
C ARG A 63 -16.37 -5.68 -5.75
N TRP A 64 -15.42 -5.10 -4.99
CA TRP A 64 -14.51 -5.84 -4.15
C TRP A 64 -15.02 -5.89 -2.71
N TYR A 65 -15.13 -7.10 -2.17
CA TYR A 65 -15.63 -7.36 -0.83
C TYR A 65 -14.62 -8.18 -0.03
N VAL A 66 -14.53 -7.90 1.26
CA VAL A 66 -13.82 -8.71 2.23
C VAL A 66 -14.84 -9.59 2.95
N VAL A 67 -14.57 -10.88 3.01
CA VAL A 67 -15.36 -11.87 3.75
C VAL A 67 -14.54 -12.30 4.96
N GLU A 68 -15.04 -12.01 6.15
CA GLU A 68 -14.50 -12.54 7.41
C GLU A 68 -15.34 -13.73 7.85
N PHE A 69 -14.72 -14.84 8.21
CA PHE A 69 -15.40 -16.07 8.56
C PHE A 69 -14.69 -16.83 9.69
N ASP A 70 -15.23 -17.96 10.11
CA ASP A 70 -14.67 -18.72 11.21
C ASP A 70 -13.29 -19.31 10.85
N ALA A 71 -12.32 -19.13 11.76
CA ALA A 71 -10.96 -19.65 11.59
C ALA A 71 -10.89 -21.20 11.50
N ALA A 72 -11.95 -21.89 11.89
CA ALA A 72 -12.07 -23.34 11.76
C ALA A 72 -12.51 -23.79 10.35
N ALA A 73 -12.97 -22.86 9.49
CA ALA A 73 -13.35 -23.18 8.12
C ALA A 73 -12.13 -23.50 7.27
N ASP A 74 -12.29 -24.45 6.34
CA ASP A 74 -11.28 -24.79 5.36
C ASP A 74 -11.17 -23.65 4.32
N LEU A 75 -10.06 -22.91 4.36
CA LEU A 75 -9.81 -21.73 3.54
C LEU A 75 -9.78 -22.07 2.04
N ASP A 76 -9.10 -23.16 1.68
CA ASP A 76 -8.96 -23.56 0.27
C ASP A 76 -10.30 -24.00 -0.30
N LYS A 77 -11.06 -24.78 0.47
CA LYS A 77 -12.41 -25.19 0.09
C LYS A 77 -13.34 -23.98 -0.07
N ALA A 78 -13.31 -23.04 0.88
CA ALA A 78 -14.12 -21.83 0.82
C ALA A 78 -13.81 -21.00 -0.44
N ALA A 79 -12.53 -20.83 -0.77
CA ALA A 79 -12.10 -20.11 -1.98
C ALA A 79 -12.57 -20.81 -3.27
N LEU A 80 -12.46 -22.15 -3.33
CA LEU A 80 -12.93 -22.92 -4.48
C LEU A 80 -14.45 -22.86 -4.65
N ASP A 81 -15.20 -22.95 -3.57
CA ASP A 81 -16.66 -22.89 -3.61
C ASP A 81 -17.12 -21.48 -4.02
N MET A 82 -16.48 -20.41 -3.54
CA MET A 82 -16.72 -19.03 -3.98
C MET A 82 -16.39 -18.85 -5.46
N ALA A 83 -15.28 -19.37 -5.93
CA ALA A 83 -14.85 -19.23 -7.33
C ALA A 83 -15.76 -19.91 -8.35
N ARG A 84 -16.63 -20.84 -7.91
CA ARG A 84 -17.62 -21.52 -8.77
C ARG A 84 -18.90 -20.74 -8.98
N ILE A 85 -19.13 -19.69 -8.18
CA ILE A 85 -20.33 -18.87 -8.26
C ILE A 85 -20.23 -17.97 -9.50
N ALA A 86 -21.25 -17.99 -10.34
CA ALA A 86 -21.23 -17.29 -11.63
C ALA A 86 -21.04 -15.75 -11.49
N GLU A 87 -21.54 -15.18 -10.42
CA GLU A 87 -21.44 -13.75 -10.11
C GLU A 87 -20.07 -13.34 -9.55
N VAL A 88 -19.24 -14.32 -9.14
CA VAL A 88 -17.90 -14.10 -8.61
C VAL A 88 -16.86 -14.27 -9.71
N SER A 89 -16.20 -13.20 -10.08
CA SER A 89 -15.17 -13.19 -11.13
C SER A 89 -13.77 -13.49 -10.62
N LYS A 90 -13.50 -13.23 -9.35
CA LYS A 90 -12.18 -13.39 -8.74
C LYS A 90 -12.28 -13.62 -7.25
N VAL A 91 -11.46 -14.52 -6.73
CA VAL A 91 -11.26 -14.76 -5.29
C VAL A 91 -9.77 -14.63 -4.99
N GLU A 92 -9.42 -13.87 -3.98
CA GLU A 92 -8.05 -13.68 -3.51
C GLU A 92 -8.01 -13.83 -1.99
N PHE A 93 -6.91 -14.35 -1.48
CA PHE A 93 -6.68 -14.39 -0.04
C PHE A 93 -6.20 -13.03 0.44
N ASN A 94 -6.81 -12.53 1.51
CA ASN A 94 -6.31 -11.35 2.22
C ASN A 94 -5.11 -11.75 3.08
N GLN A 95 -3.93 -11.69 2.49
CA GLN A 95 -2.69 -12.08 3.16
C GLN A 95 -2.25 -11.02 4.15
N GLN A 96 -1.94 -11.44 5.36
CA GLN A 96 -1.26 -10.57 6.31
C GLN A 96 0.19 -10.38 5.87
N LEU A 97 0.53 -9.15 5.52
CA LEU A 97 1.91 -8.78 5.23
C LEU A 97 2.71 -8.75 6.52
N MET A 98 3.75 -9.56 6.59
CA MET A 98 4.70 -9.53 7.69
C MET A 98 5.98 -8.85 7.23
N HIS A 99 6.53 -7.98 8.08
CA HIS A 99 7.84 -7.40 7.83
C HIS A 99 8.91 -8.50 7.87
N VAL A 100 9.64 -8.67 6.78
CA VAL A 100 10.73 -9.65 6.69
C VAL A 100 11.97 -9.19 7.46
N HIS A 101 12.03 -7.92 7.84
CA HIS A 101 13.15 -7.35 8.58
C HIS A 101 12.80 -7.16 10.06
N GLU A 102 13.25 -8.09 10.88
CA GLU A 102 13.46 -7.83 12.31
C GLU A 102 14.76 -7.02 12.54
N GLY A 103 15.30 -6.42 11.49
CA GLY A 103 16.52 -5.63 11.54
C GLY A 103 16.33 -4.35 12.32
N ARG A 104 16.94 -4.28 13.49
CA ARG A 104 17.11 -3.02 14.21
C ARG A 104 17.82 -2.05 13.28
N ALA A 105 17.24 -0.86 13.03
CA ALA A 105 17.95 0.22 12.38
C ALA A 105 19.26 0.46 13.15
N ILE A 106 20.38 0.21 12.51
CA ILE A 106 21.69 0.50 13.07
C ILE A 106 21.98 1.95 12.69
N PRO A 107 22.03 2.90 13.65
CA PRO A 107 22.47 4.24 13.34
C PRO A 107 23.83 4.17 12.66
N LEU A 108 23.98 4.88 11.56
CA LEU A 108 25.26 4.98 10.90
C LEU A 108 26.24 5.60 11.90
N ALA A 109 27.22 4.83 12.37
CA ALA A 109 28.22 5.37 13.30
C ALA A 109 28.83 6.61 12.66
N GLU A 110 28.92 7.70 13.42
CA GLU A 110 29.67 8.90 13.06
C GLU A 110 31.14 8.54 12.98
N THR A 111 31.53 7.85 11.94
CA THR A 111 32.96 7.67 11.65
C THR A 111 33.44 8.99 11.06
N GLY A 112 34.27 9.71 11.81
CA GLY A 112 34.71 11.07 11.55
C GLY A 112 35.62 11.29 10.34
N ALA A 113 35.47 10.50 9.29
CA ALA A 113 36.02 10.77 7.98
C ALA A 113 34.88 11.21 7.08
N ALA A 114 34.74 12.50 6.85
CA ALA A 114 33.89 12.99 5.78
C ALA A 114 34.35 12.33 4.46
N PRO A 115 33.47 11.62 3.74
CA PRO A 115 33.82 11.14 2.40
C PRO A 115 34.25 12.33 1.57
N GLN A 116 35.36 12.22 0.84
CA GLN A 116 35.74 13.26 -0.11
C GLN A 116 34.66 13.31 -1.18
N THR A 117 33.76 14.22 -1.02
CA THR A 117 32.72 14.49 -1.99
C THR A 117 33.36 15.07 -3.24
N ARG A 118 33.11 14.52 -4.40
CA ARG A 118 32.90 15.35 -5.58
C ARG A 118 32.00 16.47 -5.08
N ALA A 119 32.49 17.70 -5.07
CA ALA A 119 31.71 18.82 -4.59
C ALA A 119 30.40 18.84 -5.38
N ALA A 120 29.37 18.28 -4.79
CA ALA A 120 28.03 18.34 -5.35
C ALA A 120 27.66 19.81 -5.32
N VAL A 121 27.62 20.42 -6.46
CA VAL A 121 27.40 21.85 -6.63
C VAL A 121 26.06 22.20 -6.01
N GLY A 122 26.10 22.83 -4.83
CA GLY A 122 24.93 23.44 -4.22
C GLY A 122 24.15 22.65 -3.18
N PHE A 123 24.58 21.45 -2.81
CA PHE A 123 23.90 20.67 -1.75
C PHE A 123 24.69 20.77 -0.44
N ASN A 124 23.96 20.98 0.67
CA ASN A 124 24.54 21.18 2.00
C ASN A 124 24.33 19.97 2.93
N ASP A 125 23.83 18.83 2.43
CA ASP A 125 23.71 17.62 3.20
C ASP A 125 25.08 17.03 3.51
N PRO A 126 25.50 16.96 4.79
CA PRO A 126 26.79 16.40 5.20
C PRO A 126 26.92 14.89 4.92
N HIS A 127 25.81 14.21 4.70
CA HIS A 127 25.78 12.78 4.44
C HIS A 127 25.56 12.41 2.96
N LEU A 128 25.46 13.37 2.07
CA LEU A 128 25.24 13.13 0.63
C LEU A 128 26.28 12.16 0.05
N GLY A 129 27.55 12.26 0.48
CA GLY A 129 28.60 11.37 0.02
C GLY A 129 28.41 9.87 0.37
N ARG A 130 27.53 9.57 1.32
CA ARG A 130 27.14 8.19 1.69
C ARG A 130 25.93 7.70 0.92
N GLN A 131 25.22 8.58 0.24
CA GLN A 131 24.05 8.29 -0.57
C GLN A 131 24.49 7.93 -1.99
N TRP A 132 25.27 6.85 -2.10
CA TRP A 132 25.89 6.39 -3.34
C TRP A 132 24.89 6.13 -4.48
N HIS A 133 23.64 5.89 -4.17
CA HIS A 133 22.59 5.71 -5.16
C HIS A 133 22.24 7.00 -5.89
N TYR A 134 22.48 8.17 -5.28
CA TYR A 134 22.33 9.47 -5.94
C TYR A 134 23.57 9.86 -6.73
N ILE A 135 24.77 9.73 -6.09
CA ILE A 135 26.06 10.09 -6.68
C ILE A 135 27.12 9.09 -6.24
N ASN A 136 27.52 8.22 -7.13
CA ASN A 136 28.47 7.14 -6.85
C ASN A 136 29.89 7.54 -7.29
N THR A 137 30.72 7.88 -6.34
CA THR A 137 32.15 8.21 -6.59
C THR A 137 33.06 6.97 -6.64
N GLY A 138 32.52 5.78 -6.39
CA GLY A 138 33.30 4.55 -6.36
C GLY A 138 34.02 4.32 -5.02
N ASP A 139 33.54 4.92 -3.92
CA ASP A 139 34.12 4.77 -2.60
C ASP A 139 33.97 3.34 -2.08
N LYS A 140 35.09 2.60 -2.11
CA LYS A 140 35.15 1.19 -1.70
C LYS A 140 34.96 0.99 -0.18
N SER A 141 34.95 2.04 0.61
CA SER A 141 34.64 1.96 2.05
C SER A 141 33.14 1.66 2.28
N ILE A 142 32.27 2.04 1.35
CA ILE A 142 30.84 1.75 1.38
C ILE A 142 30.59 0.30 0.98
N TYR A 143 31.17 -0.13 -0.13
CA TYR A 143 31.06 -1.49 -0.63
C TYR A 143 32.25 -1.84 -1.53
N SER A 144 32.89 -2.98 -1.30
CA SER A 144 34.15 -3.35 -1.95
C SER A 144 34.07 -3.48 -3.48
N LYS A 145 32.92 -3.82 -4.01
CA LYS A 145 32.67 -3.97 -5.46
C LYS A 145 31.96 -2.76 -6.08
N ILE A 146 31.86 -1.64 -5.36
CA ILE A 146 31.22 -0.43 -5.87
C ILE A 146 31.95 0.08 -7.11
N LYS A 147 31.18 0.57 -8.08
CA LYS A 147 31.71 1.09 -9.36
C LYS A 147 31.25 2.53 -9.52
N ALA A 148 32.20 3.44 -9.67
CA ALA A 148 31.92 4.86 -9.91
C ALA A 148 30.95 5.06 -11.10
N GLY A 149 29.96 5.95 -10.93
CA GLY A 149 28.95 6.24 -11.94
C GLY A 149 27.86 5.17 -12.08
N ALA A 150 27.83 4.14 -11.22
CA ALA A 150 26.71 3.22 -11.13
C ALA A 150 25.67 3.77 -10.12
N ASP A 151 24.93 4.79 -10.53
CA ASP A 151 23.96 5.55 -9.76
C ASP A 151 22.82 6.07 -10.65
N VAL A 152 21.89 6.83 -10.08
CA VAL A 152 20.76 7.42 -10.83
C VAL A 152 21.08 8.82 -11.37
N ASN A 153 22.32 9.29 -11.28
CA ASN A 153 22.82 10.54 -11.86
C ASN A 153 22.03 11.78 -11.39
N CYS A 154 21.72 11.84 -10.10
CA CYS A 154 20.91 12.93 -9.53
C CYS A 154 21.58 14.29 -9.64
N ASP A 155 22.91 14.38 -9.60
CA ASP A 155 23.64 15.63 -9.72
C ASP A 155 23.40 16.33 -11.08
N GLU A 156 23.29 15.58 -12.15
CA GLU A 156 22.91 16.12 -13.47
C GLU A 156 21.41 16.43 -13.54
N ALA A 157 20.56 15.55 -12.98
CA ALA A 157 19.12 15.77 -12.97
C ALA A 157 18.74 17.04 -12.19
N TRP A 158 19.36 17.28 -11.04
CA TRP A 158 19.10 18.45 -10.20
C TRP A 158 19.58 19.79 -10.80
N LYS A 159 20.48 19.76 -11.76
CA LYS A 159 20.79 20.96 -12.56
C LYS A 159 19.65 21.39 -13.47
N LEU A 160 18.78 20.44 -13.83
CA LEU A 160 17.62 20.69 -14.69
C LEU A 160 16.38 21.05 -13.86
N CYS A 161 16.13 20.34 -12.78
CA CYS A 161 14.97 20.54 -11.93
C CYS A 161 15.20 19.94 -10.55
N THR A 162 14.84 20.67 -9.50
CA THR A 162 14.88 20.22 -8.10
C THR A 162 13.49 19.94 -7.52
N GLY A 163 12.48 19.87 -8.39
CA GLY A 163 11.09 19.67 -8.02
C GLY A 163 10.25 20.94 -8.09
N ASP A 164 8.94 20.78 -7.94
CA ASP A 164 7.96 21.87 -7.94
C ASP A 164 6.94 21.58 -6.82
N PRO A 165 6.69 22.51 -5.88
CA PRO A 165 5.77 22.32 -4.78
C PRO A 165 4.31 22.10 -5.21
N ARG A 166 3.97 22.34 -6.47
CA ARG A 166 2.65 22.03 -7.04
C ARG A 166 2.49 20.56 -7.38
N VAL A 167 3.58 19.78 -7.41
CA VAL A 167 3.56 18.35 -7.70
C VAL A 167 3.51 17.59 -6.39
N ILE A 168 2.37 16.96 -6.12
CA ILE A 168 2.18 16.12 -4.93
C ILE A 168 2.60 14.69 -5.29
N VAL A 169 3.57 14.15 -4.55
CA VAL A 169 4.07 12.79 -4.70
C VAL A 169 3.57 11.95 -3.53
N ALA A 170 2.88 10.86 -3.84
CA ALA A 170 2.47 9.88 -2.83
C ALA A 170 3.58 8.82 -2.68
N VAL A 171 4.15 8.74 -1.49
CA VAL A 171 5.06 7.65 -1.11
C VAL A 171 4.23 6.58 -0.41
N VAL A 172 4.10 5.42 -1.06
CA VAL A 172 3.35 4.27 -0.53
C VAL A 172 4.35 3.32 0.10
N ASP A 173 4.53 3.47 1.40
CA ASP A 173 5.47 2.68 2.21
C ASP A 173 4.81 2.33 3.55
N ASN A 174 5.47 1.53 4.38
CA ASN A 174 4.98 1.17 5.71
C ASN A 174 4.93 2.37 6.67
N CYS A 175 5.85 3.34 6.56
CA CYS A 175 5.78 4.65 7.21
C CYS A 175 6.79 5.64 6.61
N VAL A 176 6.56 6.93 6.88
CA VAL A 176 7.48 8.03 6.58
C VAL A 176 7.70 8.82 7.87
N GLN A 177 8.93 9.10 8.21
CA GLN A 177 9.25 10.01 9.31
C GLN A 177 8.96 11.45 8.87
N TRP A 178 7.72 11.85 9.01
CA TRP A 178 7.20 13.15 8.53
C TRP A 178 7.84 14.37 9.22
N ASP A 179 8.40 14.20 10.41
CA ASP A 179 9.08 15.23 11.20
C ASP A 179 10.60 15.25 10.99
N HIS A 180 11.13 14.43 10.06
CA HIS A 180 12.55 14.45 9.73
C HIS A 180 12.95 15.84 9.20
N PRO A 181 14.09 16.44 9.64
CA PRO A 181 14.52 17.78 9.24
C PRO A 181 14.55 18.01 7.72
N ASP A 182 14.93 17.00 6.93
CA ASP A 182 15.00 17.12 5.47
C ASP A 182 13.65 16.93 4.79
N LEU A 183 12.65 16.36 5.47
CA LEU A 183 11.34 16.07 4.88
C LEU A 183 10.26 17.05 5.34
N ALA A 184 10.31 17.49 6.60
CA ALA A 184 9.21 18.23 7.25
C ALA A 184 8.74 19.45 6.44
N ALA A 185 9.68 20.19 5.84
CA ALA A 185 9.36 21.37 5.03
C ALA A 185 8.61 21.07 3.71
N ASN A 186 8.71 19.81 3.24
CA ASN A 186 8.12 19.36 1.98
C ASN A 186 6.94 18.41 2.18
N MET A 187 6.57 18.14 3.42
CA MET A 187 5.42 17.27 3.71
C MET A 187 4.10 17.95 3.36
N TRP A 188 3.36 17.33 2.46
CA TRP A 188 2.02 17.79 2.11
C TRP A 188 1.00 17.21 3.10
N THR A 189 0.08 18.05 3.56
CA THR A 189 -1.01 17.65 4.45
C THR A 189 -2.35 17.89 3.76
N ASN A 190 -3.21 16.88 3.73
CA ASN A 190 -4.56 17.05 3.26
C ASN A 190 -5.38 17.83 4.31
N THR A 191 -5.76 19.04 3.98
CA THR A 191 -6.55 19.96 4.84
C THR A 191 -8.03 20.02 4.43
N ALA A 192 -8.44 19.19 3.46
CA ALA A 192 -9.82 19.18 2.94
C ALA A 192 -10.72 18.25 3.75
#